data_48c9f7251c5c79dbec4ba8bc259c4fa6
#
_entry.id   48c9f7251c5c79dbec4ba8bc259c4fa6
#
_cell.length_a   1.000
_cell.length_b   1.000
_cell.length_c   1.000
_cell.angle_alpha   90.00
_cell.angle_beta   90.00
_cell.angle_gamma   90.00
#
_symmetry.space_group_name_H-M   'P 1'
#
loop_
_entity.id
_entity.type
_entity.pdbx_description
1 polymer ?
#
loop_
_entity_poly.entity_id
_entity_poly.type
_entity_poly.pdbx_seq_one_letter_code
_entity_poly.pdbx_strand_id
1 'polypeptide(L)'
;IIFSDYATTGDGQLTGVQLMSIMKRRNETLSEMANVMKRYPQVLINVKISNEMKPKFYTDKAIKAEVKQVTDILGSRGRILVRVSGTEPLVRVMLEGEDYQEISVLAEEAASVVRERLS
;
A
#
# COMPACT_ATOMS: atom_id res chain seq x y z
N ILE A 1 -10.94 13.69 2.25
CA ILE A 1 -11.20 14.29 0.91
C ILE A 1 -11.16 15.81 1.06
N ILE A 2 -10.47 16.48 0.15
CA ILE A 2 -10.42 17.95 0.07
C ILE A 2 -11.06 18.34 -1.26
N PHE A 3 -12.08 19.17 -1.20
CA PHE A 3 -12.66 19.80 -2.38
C PHE A 3 -12.07 21.20 -2.49
N SER A 4 -10.95 21.32 -3.20
CA SER A 4 -10.14 22.55 -3.28
C SER A 4 -10.91 23.78 -3.77
N ASP A 5 -11.96 23.58 -4.54
CA ASP A 5 -12.83 24.67 -5.02
C ASP A 5 -13.72 25.29 -3.92
N TYR A 6 -13.85 24.59 -2.78
CA TYR A 6 -14.72 25.00 -1.68
C TYR A 6 -13.99 25.24 -0.36
N ALA A 7 -12.89 24.47 -0.11
CA ALA A 7 -12.15 24.53 1.15
C ALA A 7 -10.70 24.12 0.98
N THR A 8 -9.80 24.65 1.81
CA THR A 8 -8.37 24.32 1.81
C THR A 8 -8.03 23.10 2.67
N THR A 9 -8.98 22.61 3.45
CA THR A 9 -8.83 21.46 4.36
C THR A 9 -9.92 20.43 4.11
N GLY A 10 -9.74 19.22 4.66
CA GLY A 10 -10.77 18.18 4.61
C GLY A 10 -11.99 18.59 5.42
N ASP A 11 -13.17 18.49 4.80
CA ASP A 11 -14.46 18.77 5.41
C ASP A 11 -15.39 17.57 5.17
N GLY A 12 -15.77 16.90 6.27
CA GLY A 12 -16.63 15.72 6.23
C GLY A 12 -18.09 16.05 5.87
N GLN A 13 -18.59 17.19 6.29
CA GLN A 13 -19.97 17.62 6.00
C GLN A 13 -20.10 17.99 4.52
N LEU A 14 -19.16 18.78 4.00
CA LEU A 14 -19.09 19.10 2.58
C LEU A 14 -18.97 17.83 1.73
N THR A 15 -18.10 16.89 2.13
CA THR A 15 -17.95 15.59 1.45
C THR A 15 -19.27 14.81 1.41
N GLY A 16 -20.00 14.75 2.53
CA GLY A 16 -21.28 14.07 2.61
C GLY A 16 -22.34 14.71 1.71
N VAL A 17 -22.45 16.05 1.71
CA VAL A 17 -23.40 16.78 0.85
C VAL A 17 -23.08 16.58 -0.62
N GLN A 18 -21.81 16.63 -1.02
CA GLN A 18 -21.38 16.38 -2.40
C GLN A 18 -21.72 14.96 -2.83
N LEU A 19 -21.45 13.96 -1.99
CA LEU A 19 -21.78 12.57 -2.27
C LEU A 19 -23.28 12.35 -2.46
N MET A 20 -24.11 12.86 -1.54
CA MET A 20 -25.58 12.76 -1.65
C MET A 20 -26.10 13.48 -2.90
N SER A 21 -25.52 14.61 -3.27
CA SER A 21 -25.86 15.34 -4.49
C SER A 21 -25.57 14.51 -5.75
N ILE A 22 -24.44 13.80 -5.77
CA ILE A 22 -24.07 12.90 -6.89
C ILE A 22 -25.05 11.72 -6.96
N MET A 23 -25.32 11.07 -5.82
CA MET A 23 -26.29 9.97 -5.75
C MET A 23 -27.65 10.38 -6.32
N LYS A 24 -28.15 11.53 -5.90
CA LYS A 24 -29.43 12.05 -6.41
C LYS A 24 -29.41 12.35 -7.90
N ARG A 25 -28.35 12.95 -8.41
CA ARG A 25 -28.22 13.27 -9.86
C ARG A 25 -28.11 12.02 -10.73
N ARG A 26 -27.41 10.98 -10.24
CA ARG A 26 -27.21 9.72 -10.97
C ARG A 26 -28.37 8.75 -10.77
N ASN A 27 -29.19 9.00 -9.78
CA ASN A 27 -30.25 8.08 -9.32
C ASN A 27 -29.68 6.68 -8.98
N GLU A 28 -28.52 6.66 -8.35
CA GLU A 28 -27.80 5.44 -7.95
C GLU A 28 -27.67 5.40 -6.42
N THR A 29 -27.71 4.20 -5.87
CA THR A 29 -27.44 3.96 -4.45
C THR A 29 -25.96 4.07 -4.15
N LEU A 30 -25.60 4.28 -2.88
CA LEU A 30 -24.19 4.28 -2.45
C LEU A 30 -23.51 2.95 -2.74
N SER A 31 -24.20 1.83 -2.62
CA SER A 31 -23.68 0.49 -2.91
C SER A 31 -23.32 0.33 -4.39
N GLU A 32 -24.16 0.82 -5.30
CA GLU A 32 -23.89 0.80 -6.74
C GLU A 32 -22.68 1.68 -7.07
N MET A 33 -22.63 2.89 -6.51
CA MET A 33 -21.50 3.80 -6.71
C MET A 33 -20.18 3.28 -6.12
N ALA A 34 -20.22 2.51 -5.02
CA ALA A 34 -19.04 1.92 -4.40
C ALA A 34 -18.37 0.84 -5.27
N ASN A 35 -19.10 0.24 -6.23
CA ASN A 35 -18.58 -0.79 -7.12
C ASN A 35 -17.68 -0.25 -8.23
N VAL A 36 -17.50 1.05 -8.35
CA VAL A 36 -16.59 1.67 -9.33
C VAL A 36 -15.12 1.29 -9.10
N MET A 37 -14.76 0.87 -7.89
CA MET A 37 -13.39 0.54 -7.52
C MET A 37 -13.28 -0.92 -7.08
N LYS A 38 -12.47 -1.70 -7.80
CA LYS A 38 -12.09 -3.06 -7.39
C LYS A 38 -11.16 -2.98 -6.17
N ARG A 39 -11.52 -3.66 -5.09
CA ARG A 39 -10.63 -3.80 -3.93
C ARG A 39 -9.64 -4.93 -4.19
N TYR A 40 -8.37 -4.63 -4.04
CA TYR A 40 -7.32 -5.62 -4.07
C TYR A 40 -6.99 -6.08 -2.64
N PRO A 41 -6.76 -7.39 -2.42
CA PRO A 41 -6.18 -7.86 -1.17
C PRO A 41 -4.81 -7.23 -0.93
N GLN A 42 -4.46 -7.07 0.35
CA GLN A 42 -3.20 -6.50 0.80
C GLN A 42 -2.58 -7.41 1.86
N VAL A 43 -1.28 -7.59 1.76
CA VAL A 43 -0.46 -8.25 2.78
C VAL A 43 0.56 -7.25 3.31
N LEU A 44 0.69 -7.16 4.64
CA LEU A 44 1.65 -6.30 5.33
C LEU A 44 2.47 -7.13 6.31
N ILE A 45 3.78 -7.18 6.11
CA ILE A 45 4.74 -7.84 7.00
C ILE A 45 5.67 -6.78 7.60
N ASN A 46 5.76 -6.78 8.93
CA ASN A 46 6.68 -5.92 9.65
C ASN A 46 7.93 -6.72 10.05
N VAL A 47 9.07 -6.38 9.50
CA VAL A 47 10.36 -6.99 9.82
C VAL A 47 11.08 -6.11 10.83
N LYS A 48 11.28 -6.61 12.05
CA LYS A 48 12.05 -5.90 13.10
C LYS A 48 13.52 -5.83 12.69
N ILE A 49 14.12 -4.65 12.85
CA ILE A 49 15.54 -4.39 12.61
C ILE A 49 16.07 -3.48 13.72
N SER A 50 17.40 -3.36 13.86
CA SER A 50 17.95 -2.31 14.72
C SER A 50 17.92 -0.94 14.03
N ASN A 51 17.91 0.14 14.82
CA ASN A 51 17.94 1.50 14.24
C ASN A 51 19.24 1.75 13.46
N GLU A 52 20.33 1.10 13.84
CA GLU A 52 21.64 1.20 13.19
C GLU A 52 21.64 0.60 11.77
N MET A 53 20.75 -0.36 11.52
CA MET A 53 20.62 -1.01 10.21
C MET A 53 19.73 -0.23 9.22
N LYS A 54 18.97 0.77 9.68
CA LYS A 54 18.12 1.57 8.80
C LYS A 54 18.85 2.22 7.60
N PRO A 55 20.04 2.81 7.74
CA PRO A 55 20.77 3.36 6.59
C PRO A 55 21.17 2.30 5.57
N LYS A 56 21.51 1.08 6.02
CA LYS A 56 21.89 -0.04 5.13
C LYS A 56 20.78 -0.45 4.18
N PHE A 57 19.51 -0.35 4.62
CA PHE A 57 18.35 -0.62 3.77
C PHE A 57 18.41 0.10 2.43
N TYR A 58 18.77 1.39 2.44
CA TYR A 58 18.77 2.22 1.22
C TYR A 58 19.89 1.89 0.24
N THR A 59 20.95 1.22 0.70
CA THR A 59 22.14 0.89 -0.10
C THR A 59 22.22 -0.60 -0.46
N ASP A 60 21.46 -1.47 0.21
CA ASP A 60 21.54 -2.92 0.01
C ASP A 60 21.01 -3.31 -1.38
N LYS A 61 21.89 -3.97 -2.14
CA LYS A 61 21.60 -4.38 -3.52
C LYS A 61 20.65 -5.58 -3.59
N ALA A 62 20.70 -6.47 -2.59
CA ALA A 62 19.85 -7.66 -2.58
C ALA A 62 18.39 -7.28 -2.34
N ILE A 63 18.12 -6.38 -1.39
CA ILE A 63 16.76 -5.86 -1.14
C ILE A 63 16.21 -5.17 -2.40
N LYS A 64 17.03 -4.35 -3.07
CA LYS A 64 16.60 -3.67 -4.31
C LYS A 64 16.31 -4.66 -5.44
N ALA A 65 17.13 -5.70 -5.57
CA ALA A 65 16.94 -6.75 -6.57
C ALA A 65 15.65 -7.53 -6.32
N GLU A 66 15.38 -7.88 -5.07
CA GLU A 66 14.15 -8.57 -4.66
C GLU A 66 12.90 -7.72 -4.94
N VAL A 67 12.91 -6.46 -4.54
CA VAL A 67 11.79 -5.54 -4.82
C VAL A 67 11.55 -5.43 -6.33
N LYS A 68 12.62 -5.36 -7.14
CA LYS A 68 12.49 -5.34 -8.59
C LYS A 68 11.92 -6.63 -9.13
N GLN A 69 12.40 -7.79 -8.67
CA GLN A 69 11.91 -9.10 -9.09
C GLN A 69 10.40 -9.24 -8.80
N VAL A 70 9.97 -8.92 -7.59
CA VAL A 70 8.55 -8.97 -7.21
C VAL A 70 7.72 -7.98 -8.04
N THR A 71 8.26 -6.79 -8.33
CA THR A 71 7.60 -5.82 -9.21
C THR A 71 7.41 -6.38 -10.62
N ASP A 72 8.43 -7.03 -11.17
CA ASP A 72 8.39 -7.64 -12.50
C ASP A 72 7.40 -8.82 -12.56
N ILE A 73 7.31 -9.64 -11.49
CA ILE A 73 6.35 -10.75 -11.36
C ILE A 73 4.91 -10.22 -11.31
N LEU A 74 4.64 -9.23 -10.49
CA LEU A 74 3.28 -8.68 -10.32
C LEU A 74 2.82 -7.90 -11.55
N GLY A 75 3.74 -7.18 -12.21
CA GLY A 75 3.42 -6.35 -13.39
C GLY A 75 2.28 -5.37 -13.11
N SER A 76 1.23 -5.41 -13.95
CA SER A 76 0.03 -4.58 -13.78
C SER A 76 -1.01 -5.16 -12.79
N ARG A 77 -0.81 -6.40 -12.31
CA ARG A 77 -1.75 -7.11 -11.42
C ARG A 77 -1.58 -6.75 -9.94
N GLY A 78 -0.51 -6.05 -9.60
CA GLY A 78 -0.23 -5.70 -8.20
C GLY A 78 0.94 -4.75 -8.04
N ARG A 79 1.31 -4.50 -6.78
CA ARG A 79 2.48 -3.69 -6.44
C ARG A 79 3.13 -4.15 -5.14
N ILE A 80 4.41 -3.88 -5.01
CA ILE A 80 5.17 -4.00 -3.77
C ILE A 80 5.64 -2.63 -3.29
N LEU A 81 5.58 -2.40 -1.98
CA LEU A 81 6.16 -1.23 -1.31
C LEU A 81 6.95 -1.70 -0.08
N VAL A 82 8.25 -1.50 -0.10
CA VAL A 82 9.12 -1.79 1.04
C VAL A 82 9.70 -0.48 1.56
N ARG A 83 9.52 -0.21 2.86
CA ARG A 83 10.00 1.04 3.47
C ARG A 83 10.41 0.87 4.92
N VAL A 84 11.40 1.63 5.34
CA VAL A 84 11.78 1.78 6.76
C VAL A 84 10.73 2.61 7.49
N SER A 85 10.34 2.18 8.69
CA SER A 85 9.50 2.99 9.58
C SER A 85 10.30 4.17 10.16
N GLY A 86 9.71 5.35 10.10
CA GLY A 86 10.33 6.56 10.66
C GLY A 86 10.43 6.53 12.19
N THR A 87 9.43 5.96 12.86
CA THR A 87 9.27 5.98 14.31
C THR A 87 9.64 4.67 15.00
N GLU A 88 9.52 3.55 14.31
CA GLU A 88 9.73 2.21 14.87
C GLU A 88 10.98 1.54 14.27
N PRO A 89 11.64 0.63 15.00
CA PRO A 89 12.80 -0.12 14.52
C PRO A 89 12.36 -1.30 13.65
N LEU A 90 11.78 -1.01 12.48
CA LEU A 90 11.30 -2.03 11.55
C LEU A 90 11.26 -1.53 10.09
N VAL A 91 11.25 -2.50 9.19
CA VAL A 91 10.93 -2.33 7.76
C VAL A 91 9.52 -2.89 7.51
N ARG A 92 8.73 -2.17 6.77
CA ARG A 92 7.39 -2.58 6.33
C ARG A 92 7.47 -3.09 4.91
N VAL A 93 7.09 -4.35 4.71
CA VAL A 93 6.92 -4.98 3.39
C VAL A 93 5.43 -5.08 3.13
N MET A 94 4.94 -4.38 2.13
CA MET A 94 3.52 -4.33 1.77
C MET A 94 3.36 -4.72 0.31
N LEU A 95 2.49 -5.69 0.07
CA LEU A 95 2.07 -6.07 -1.27
C LEU A 95 0.55 -5.92 -1.42
N GLU A 96 0.15 -5.49 -2.59
CA GLU A 96 -1.24 -5.49 -3.04
C GLU A 96 -1.30 -6.18 -4.40
N GLY A 97 -2.32 -7.00 -4.64
CA GLY A 97 -2.47 -7.71 -5.91
C GLY A 97 -3.81 -8.41 -6.03
N GLU A 98 -4.07 -9.00 -7.20
CA GLU A 98 -5.35 -9.66 -7.48
C GLU A 98 -5.52 -10.97 -6.73
N ASP A 99 -4.44 -11.72 -6.55
CA ASP A 99 -4.43 -13.02 -5.89
C ASP A 99 -3.75 -12.93 -4.51
N TYR A 100 -4.53 -13.20 -3.46
CA TYR A 100 -4.04 -13.16 -2.07
C TYR A 100 -2.95 -14.21 -1.80
N GLN A 101 -3.04 -15.38 -2.40
CA GLN A 101 -2.06 -16.45 -2.21
C GLN A 101 -0.72 -16.06 -2.83
N GLU A 102 -0.74 -15.56 -4.08
CA GLU A 102 0.45 -15.07 -4.77
C GLU A 102 1.16 -13.97 -3.97
N ILE A 103 0.42 -12.92 -3.57
CA ILE A 103 1.03 -11.81 -2.82
C ILE A 103 1.50 -12.21 -1.42
N SER A 104 0.89 -13.23 -0.80
CA SER A 104 1.33 -13.71 0.52
C SER A 104 2.68 -14.42 0.44
N VAL A 105 2.88 -15.25 -0.58
CA VAL A 105 4.17 -15.93 -0.81
C VAL A 105 5.26 -14.90 -1.12
N LEU A 106 5.02 -14.01 -2.08
CA LEU A 106 5.98 -12.98 -2.48
C LEU A 106 6.30 -12.00 -1.33
N ALA A 107 5.33 -11.70 -0.47
CA ALA A 107 5.56 -10.86 0.69
C ALA A 107 6.48 -11.52 1.71
N GLU A 108 6.33 -12.82 1.95
CA GLU A 108 7.19 -13.56 2.89
C GLU A 108 8.60 -13.75 2.32
N GLU A 109 8.75 -14.00 1.02
CA GLU A 109 10.05 -14.04 0.33
C GLU A 109 10.79 -12.71 0.48
N ALA A 110 10.15 -11.60 0.14
CA ALA A 110 10.72 -10.26 0.30
C ALA A 110 11.05 -9.94 1.77
N ALA A 111 10.19 -10.31 2.71
CA ALA A 111 10.45 -10.14 4.14
C ALA A 111 11.62 -10.98 4.63
N SER A 112 11.81 -12.20 4.09
CA SER A 112 12.95 -13.07 4.40
C SER A 112 14.26 -12.43 3.97
N VAL A 113 14.32 -11.91 2.75
CA VAL A 113 15.51 -11.18 2.26
C VAL A 113 15.81 -9.98 3.17
N VAL A 114 14.80 -9.21 3.57
CA VAL A 114 15.00 -8.09 4.50
C VAL A 114 15.54 -8.57 5.85
N ARG A 115 15.03 -9.68 6.41
CA ARG A 115 15.54 -10.27 7.67
C ARG A 115 17.01 -10.66 7.54
N GLU A 116 17.37 -11.40 6.50
CA GLU A 116 18.76 -11.87 6.28
C GLU A 116 19.75 -10.72 6.13
N ARG A 117 19.34 -9.64 5.48
CA ARG A 117 20.23 -8.52 5.16
C ARG A 117 20.37 -7.50 6.29
N LEU A 118 19.36 -7.38 7.15
CA LEU A 118 19.26 -6.32 8.15
C LEU A 118 19.13 -6.84 9.61
N SER A 119 19.29 -8.14 9.83
CA SER A 119 19.39 -8.73 11.19
C SER A 119 20.79 -8.59 11.75
#